data_409065f0ad04dae186f59b4580a74e01
#
_entry.id   409065f0ad04dae186f59b4580a74e01
#
_cell.length_a   1.000
_cell.length_b   1.000
_cell.length_c   1.000
_cell.angle_alpha   90.00
_cell.angle_beta   90.00
_cell.angle_gamma   90.00
#
_symmetry.space_group_name_H-M   'P 1'
#
loop_
_entity.id
_entity.type
_entity.pdbx_description
1 polymer ?
#
loop_
_entity_poly.entity_id
_entity_poly.type
_entity_poly.pdbx_seq_one_letter_code
_entity_poly.pdbx_strand_id
1 'polypeptide(L)'
;MPQFLDTKDAGFDAAFEALLSAKREDSPDVDAVVADIIADVRARGDAAVLDLTERFDRVSLTSETMRMSGDEIADYAAQASDEVRGALKLAAERIEVYHARQMPSDESWEDDSGATLGWRWTPVSAAGLYVPGGLASYPSSLLMNAIPAKVAGVGRLAMVVPTPDGVVNPAVMAAAQIAGVDEIYRIGGAQAVAALAYGTETVRPVDKITGPGNAFVAAAKRRVFGKVGIDMIAGPSEILVIADGDNDADWIALDLMSQAEHDESAQSILITTDAGFGREVAEAVAARLETLERRAIAGASWRDFGAIITVRDLDEAAALSDRIAPEHLELCVDDPDALSAKITHAGAIFLGQWTPEAIGDYVGGPNHVLPTARSARFSSGLSVMDFLKRTTLAKMSPQSLQAIGPAAETLATSESLEAHGLSVAARRAQLNS
;
A
#
# COMPACT_ATOMS: atom_id res chain seq x y z
N MET A 1 29.12 3.27 -5.63
CA MET A 1 29.22 3.70 -4.23
C MET A 1 28.05 4.65 -3.99
N PRO A 2 27.49 4.69 -2.78
CA PRO A 2 26.39 5.59 -2.48
C PRO A 2 26.80 7.05 -2.60
N GLN A 3 25.85 7.94 -2.67
CA GLN A 3 26.08 9.38 -2.64
C GLN A 3 26.34 9.83 -1.20
N PHE A 4 27.42 10.58 -0.96
CA PHE A 4 27.68 11.23 0.32
C PHE A 4 27.30 12.68 0.26
N LEU A 5 26.48 13.14 1.20
CA LEU A 5 26.00 14.53 1.32
C LEU A 5 26.28 15.04 2.75
N ASP A 6 26.63 16.31 2.89
CA ASP A 6 26.76 17.00 4.17
C ASP A 6 25.95 18.30 4.11
N THR A 7 25.07 18.53 5.08
CA THR A 7 24.23 19.74 5.12
C THR A 7 25.04 21.03 5.27
N LYS A 8 26.31 20.92 5.65
CA LYS A 8 27.23 22.07 5.70
C LYS A 8 27.79 22.49 4.33
N ASP A 9 27.64 21.65 3.32
CA ASP A 9 28.16 21.92 1.98
C ASP A 9 27.28 22.92 1.22
N ALA A 10 27.91 23.89 0.56
CA ALA A 10 27.19 24.92 -0.22
C ALA A 10 26.32 24.35 -1.35
N GLY A 11 26.59 23.13 -1.83
CA GLY A 11 25.86 22.43 -2.89
C GLY A 11 24.77 21.47 -2.37
N PHE A 12 24.59 21.36 -1.07
CA PHE A 12 23.72 20.34 -0.46
C PHE A 12 22.30 20.38 -1.01
N ASP A 13 21.64 21.52 -1.01
CA ASP A 13 20.23 21.63 -1.43
C ASP A 13 20.02 21.16 -2.87
N ALA A 14 20.91 21.50 -3.80
CA ALA A 14 20.81 21.07 -5.18
C ALA A 14 21.03 19.56 -5.33
N ALA A 15 22.00 18.99 -4.62
CA ALA A 15 22.27 17.56 -4.62
C ALA A 15 21.11 16.76 -3.97
N PHE A 16 20.56 17.28 -2.89
CA PHE A 16 19.43 16.68 -2.20
C PHE A 16 18.15 16.69 -3.06
N GLU A 17 17.83 17.80 -3.74
CA GLU A 17 16.70 17.84 -4.68
C GLU A 17 16.93 16.89 -5.88
N ALA A 18 18.15 16.72 -6.36
CA ALA A 18 18.49 15.72 -7.36
C ALA A 18 18.25 14.29 -6.86
N LEU A 19 18.63 13.99 -5.61
CA LEU A 19 18.36 12.71 -4.95
C LEU A 19 16.86 12.45 -4.86
N LEU A 20 16.06 13.43 -4.45
CA LEU A 20 14.60 13.30 -4.32
C LEU A 20 13.89 13.11 -5.66
N SER A 21 14.44 13.67 -6.75
CA SER A 21 13.83 13.62 -8.08
C SER A 21 14.27 12.43 -8.93
N ALA A 22 15.33 11.70 -8.53
CA ALA A 22 16.00 10.68 -9.33
C ALA A 22 15.13 9.47 -9.74
N LYS A 23 13.91 9.32 -9.19
CA LYS A 23 13.13 8.07 -9.25
C LYS A 23 11.79 8.10 -10.00
N ARG A 24 11.45 9.11 -10.80
CA ARG A 24 10.01 9.38 -10.97
C ARG A 24 9.42 9.35 -12.35
N GLU A 25 10.04 8.78 -13.33
CA GLU A 25 9.42 8.72 -14.65
C GLU A 25 8.74 7.40 -14.92
N ASP A 26 7.40 7.42 -14.96
CA ASP A 26 6.61 6.41 -15.66
C ASP A 26 7.01 6.46 -17.14
N SER A 27 7.36 5.32 -17.71
CA SER A 27 7.60 5.25 -19.15
C SER A 27 6.26 5.48 -19.89
N PRO A 28 6.17 6.48 -20.78
CA PRO A 28 4.98 6.67 -21.62
C PRO A 28 4.56 5.41 -22.39
N ASP A 29 5.53 4.58 -22.76
CA ASP A 29 5.30 3.33 -23.48
C ASP A 29 4.53 2.32 -22.64
N VAL A 30 4.79 2.22 -21.32
CA VAL A 30 4.05 1.32 -20.41
C VAL A 30 2.57 1.70 -20.35
N ASP A 31 2.28 2.99 -20.25
CA ASP A 31 0.91 3.47 -20.14
C ASP A 31 0.08 3.18 -21.41
N ALA A 32 0.67 3.34 -22.61
CA ALA A 32 0.02 3.01 -23.87
C ALA A 32 -0.26 1.51 -23.99
N VAL A 33 0.73 0.65 -23.70
CA VAL A 33 0.57 -0.80 -23.72
C VAL A 33 -0.52 -1.25 -22.76
N VAL A 34 -0.57 -0.69 -21.56
CA VAL A 34 -1.60 -1.02 -20.56
C VAL A 34 -2.99 -0.57 -21.01
N ALA A 35 -3.10 0.57 -21.71
CA ALA A 35 -4.37 1.00 -22.28
C ALA A 35 -4.92 -0.02 -23.27
N ASP A 36 -4.07 -0.53 -24.15
CA ASP A 36 -4.45 -1.55 -25.15
C ASP A 36 -4.85 -2.88 -24.49
N ILE A 37 -4.10 -3.32 -23.47
CA ILE A 37 -4.44 -4.52 -22.68
C ILE A 37 -5.82 -4.37 -22.02
N ILE A 38 -6.09 -3.24 -21.37
CA ILE A 38 -7.39 -2.99 -20.73
C ILE A 38 -8.52 -2.99 -21.78
N ALA A 39 -8.30 -2.34 -22.91
CA ALA A 39 -9.28 -2.31 -24.00
C ALA A 39 -9.58 -3.70 -24.54
N ASP A 40 -8.55 -4.54 -24.71
CA ASP A 40 -8.68 -5.91 -25.18
C ASP A 40 -9.46 -6.80 -24.20
N VAL A 41 -9.13 -6.75 -22.89
CA VAL A 41 -9.88 -7.49 -21.86
C VAL A 41 -11.35 -7.06 -21.82
N ARG A 42 -11.64 -5.77 -21.96
CA ARG A 42 -13.02 -5.27 -22.02
C ARG A 42 -13.79 -5.74 -23.24
N ALA A 43 -13.10 -5.95 -24.35
CA ALA A 43 -13.73 -6.37 -25.62
C ALA A 43 -13.90 -7.89 -25.72
N ARG A 44 -12.92 -8.68 -25.23
CA ARG A 44 -12.87 -10.14 -25.45
C ARG A 44 -12.99 -10.98 -24.17
N GLY A 45 -13.07 -10.34 -22.98
CA GLY A 45 -13.27 -11.04 -21.70
C GLY A 45 -12.18 -12.08 -21.41
N ASP A 46 -12.60 -13.29 -21.03
CA ASP A 46 -11.70 -14.41 -20.71
C ASP A 46 -10.70 -14.71 -21.83
N ALA A 47 -11.11 -14.61 -23.09
CA ALA A 47 -10.23 -14.91 -24.22
C ALA A 47 -8.98 -14.00 -24.24
N ALA A 48 -9.15 -12.70 -23.96
CA ALA A 48 -8.01 -11.78 -23.86
C ALA A 48 -7.12 -12.11 -22.67
N VAL A 49 -7.72 -12.40 -21.51
CA VAL A 49 -6.96 -12.75 -20.28
C VAL A 49 -6.13 -14.01 -20.51
N LEU A 50 -6.69 -15.03 -21.13
CA LEU A 50 -6.02 -16.31 -21.40
C LEU A 50 -4.87 -16.14 -22.40
N ASP A 51 -5.10 -15.45 -23.53
CA ASP A 51 -4.07 -15.17 -24.53
C ASP A 51 -2.88 -14.39 -23.93
N LEU A 52 -3.15 -13.37 -23.12
CA LEU A 52 -2.12 -12.57 -22.48
C LEU A 52 -1.38 -13.36 -21.39
N THR A 53 -2.08 -14.22 -20.65
CA THR A 53 -1.46 -15.11 -19.64
C THR A 53 -0.55 -16.14 -20.32
N GLU A 54 -0.97 -16.76 -21.42
CA GLU A 54 -0.10 -17.67 -22.19
C GLU A 54 1.14 -16.92 -22.70
N ARG A 55 0.96 -15.72 -23.21
CA ARG A 55 2.07 -14.90 -23.76
C ARG A 55 3.08 -14.49 -22.72
N PHE A 56 2.63 -14.03 -21.52
CA PHE A 56 3.51 -13.44 -20.52
C PHE A 56 3.97 -14.43 -19.47
N ASP A 57 3.10 -15.34 -19.05
CA ASP A 57 3.38 -16.32 -17.99
C ASP A 57 3.76 -17.69 -18.57
N ARG A 58 3.66 -17.89 -19.89
CA ARG A 58 3.99 -19.16 -20.59
C ARG A 58 3.22 -20.35 -20.02
N VAL A 59 1.98 -20.13 -19.62
CA VAL A 59 1.07 -21.17 -19.12
C VAL A 59 -0.24 -21.13 -19.90
N SER A 60 -0.61 -22.25 -20.52
CA SER A 60 -1.90 -22.38 -21.23
C SER A 60 -2.97 -22.75 -20.21
N LEU A 61 -3.95 -21.87 -20.04
CA LEU A 61 -5.11 -22.05 -19.18
C LEU A 61 -6.39 -22.06 -20.01
N THR A 62 -7.47 -22.59 -19.42
CA THR A 62 -8.84 -22.45 -19.92
C THR A 62 -9.67 -21.66 -18.90
N SER A 63 -10.89 -21.30 -19.25
CA SER A 63 -11.82 -20.64 -18.33
C SER A 63 -12.07 -21.50 -17.07
N GLU A 64 -12.07 -22.82 -17.19
CA GLU A 64 -12.25 -23.76 -16.06
C GLU A 64 -10.99 -23.86 -15.20
N THR A 65 -9.78 -23.78 -15.79
CA THR A 65 -8.52 -23.97 -15.06
C THR A 65 -7.86 -22.67 -14.63
N MET A 66 -8.35 -21.52 -15.08
CA MET A 66 -7.88 -20.20 -14.66
C MET A 66 -8.15 -19.98 -13.17
N ARG A 67 -9.32 -20.42 -12.66
CA ARG A 67 -9.65 -20.42 -11.24
C ARG A 67 -9.18 -21.73 -10.60
N MET A 68 -8.44 -21.62 -9.50
CA MET A 68 -8.05 -22.80 -8.71
C MET A 68 -9.23 -23.36 -7.93
N SER A 69 -9.33 -24.67 -7.89
CA SER A 69 -10.29 -25.38 -7.02
C SER A 69 -9.83 -25.36 -5.56
N GLY A 70 -10.76 -25.56 -4.63
CA GLY A 70 -10.43 -25.67 -3.20
C GLY A 70 -9.47 -26.83 -2.91
N ASP A 71 -9.59 -27.95 -3.62
CA ASP A 71 -8.70 -29.11 -3.47
C ASP A 71 -7.29 -28.77 -3.97
N GLU A 72 -7.14 -28.12 -5.13
CA GLU A 72 -5.83 -27.67 -5.63
C GLU A 72 -5.14 -26.72 -4.64
N ILE A 73 -5.90 -25.76 -4.08
CA ILE A 73 -5.37 -24.83 -3.08
C ILE A 73 -4.89 -25.59 -1.85
N ALA A 74 -5.68 -26.55 -1.36
CA ALA A 74 -5.32 -27.35 -0.19
C ALA A 74 -4.08 -28.23 -0.45
N ASP A 75 -4.00 -28.85 -1.62
CA ASP A 75 -2.86 -29.70 -2.02
C ASP A 75 -1.55 -28.90 -2.13
N TYR A 76 -1.59 -27.69 -2.70
CA TYR A 76 -0.42 -26.82 -2.72
C TYR A 76 -0.08 -26.28 -1.33
N ALA A 77 -1.05 -25.84 -0.56
CA ALA A 77 -0.84 -25.33 0.80
C ALA A 77 -0.20 -26.39 1.73
N ALA A 78 -0.56 -27.65 1.55
CA ALA A 78 0.00 -28.78 2.31
C ALA A 78 1.49 -29.02 2.04
N GLN A 79 2.02 -28.53 0.91
CA GLN A 79 3.45 -28.65 0.56
C GLN A 79 4.32 -27.62 1.28
N ALA A 80 3.74 -26.56 1.86
CA ALA A 80 4.48 -25.64 2.72
C ALA A 80 4.93 -26.34 4.00
N SER A 81 6.18 -26.11 4.44
CA SER A 81 6.69 -26.72 5.67
C SER A 81 5.91 -26.29 6.91
N ASP A 82 5.93 -27.10 7.96
CA ASP A 82 5.29 -26.76 9.25
C ASP A 82 5.85 -25.46 9.84
N GLU A 83 7.13 -25.21 9.66
CA GLU A 83 7.81 -23.99 10.10
C GLU A 83 7.24 -22.76 9.39
N VAL A 84 7.13 -22.79 8.06
CA VAL A 84 6.54 -21.71 7.26
C VAL A 84 5.08 -21.49 7.64
N ARG A 85 4.29 -22.57 7.76
CA ARG A 85 2.89 -22.46 8.20
C ARG A 85 2.74 -21.88 9.61
N GLY A 86 3.66 -22.23 10.51
CA GLY A 86 3.72 -21.68 11.88
C GLY A 86 4.00 -20.17 11.87
N ALA A 87 4.99 -19.74 11.08
CA ALA A 87 5.33 -18.33 10.92
C ALA A 87 4.18 -17.51 10.29
N LEU A 88 3.53 -18.05 9.24
CA LEU A 88 2.37 -17.40 8.62
C LEU A 88 1.17 -17.26 9.57
N LYS A 89 0.93 -18.24 10.43
CA LYS A 89 -0.13 -18.13 11.45
C LYS A 89 0.18 -17.04 12.46
N LEU A 90 1.42 -17.00 12.97
CA LEU A 90 1.84 -15.95 13.89
C LEU A 90 1.70 -14.56 13.24
N ALA A 91 2.14 -14.41 12.01
CA ALA A 91 1.98 -13.17 11.25
C ALA A 91 0.50 -12.77 11.13
N ALA A 92 -0.35 -13.72 10.71
CA ALA A 92 -1.79 -13.49 10.54
C ALA A 92 -2.46 -13.03 11.84
N GLU A 93 -2.19 -13.69 12.96
CA GLU A 93 -2.74 -13.32 14.27
C GLU A 93 -2.32 -11.90 14.69
N ARG A 94 -1.06 -11.55 14.50
CA ARG A 94 -0.55 -10.22 14.85
C ARG A 94 -1.12 -9.11 13.95
N ILE A 95 -1.23 -9.37 12.65
CA ILE A 95 -1.86 -8.44 11.68
C ILE A 95 -3.34 -8.23 12.04
N GLU A 96 -4.06 -9.31 12.37
CA GLU A 96 -5.48 -9.22 12.76
C GLU A 96 -5.67 -8.38 14.02
N VAL A 97 -4.90 -8.66 15.08
CA VAL A 97 -4.96 -7.92 16.35
C VAL A 97 -4.67 -6.43 16.15
N TYR A 98 -3.69 -6.09 15.31
CA TYR A 98 -3.36 -4.70 15.02
C TYR A 98 -4.49 -4.00 14.27
N HIS A 99 -4.97 -4.60 13.18
CA HIS A 99 -5.99 -4.00 12.33
C HIS A 99 -7.37 -3.95 12.99
N ALA A 100 -7.70 -4.89 13.88
CA ALA A 100 -8.95 -4.83 14.63
C ALA A 100 -9.07 -3.56 15.50
N ARG A 101 -7.94 -2.98 15.94
CA ARG A 101 -7.93 -1.72 16.71
C ARG A 101 -8.17 -0.48 15.86
N GLN A 102 -8.08 -0.59 14.54
CA GLN A 102 -8.32 0.51 13.61
C GLN A 102 -9.80 0.65 13.21
N MET A 103 -10.66 -0.30 13.61
CA MET A 103 -12.08 -0.27 13.24
C MET A 103 -12.77 0.96 13.82
N PRO A 104 -13.36 1.82 12.97
CA PRO A 104 -14.10 2.97 13.43
C PRO A 104 -15.49 2.60 13.92
N SER A 105 -16.09 3.46 14.74
CA SER A 105 -17.47 3.32 15.24
C SER A 105 -18.46 4.17 14.44
N ASP A 106 -19.71 3.69 14.36
CA ASP A 106 -20.84 4.48 13.94
C ASP A 106 -21.17 5.50 15.02
N GLU A 107 -21.59 6.70 14.60
CA GLU A 107 -22.04 7.75 15.52
C GLU A 107 -23.37 8.34 15.11
N SER A 108 -24.15 8.76 16.09
CA SER A 108 -25.39 9.50 15.90
C SER A 108 -25.64 10.42 17.09
N TRP A 109 -25.98 11.67 16.81
CA TRP A 109 -26.26 12.69 17.84
C TRP A 109 -27.38 13.61 17.39
N GLU A 110 -27.99 14.29 18.33
CA GLU A 110 -28.93 15.37 18.06
C GLU A 110 -28.22 16.72 18.22
N ASP A 111 -28.39 17.63 17.25
CA ASP A 111 -27.86 18.98 17.32
C ASP A 111 -28.85 19.96 17.99
N ASP A 112 -28.41 21.20 18.20
CA ASP A 112 -29.20 22.25 18.86
C ASP A 112 -30.52 22.59 18.12
N SER A 113 -30.65 22.24 16.84
CA SER A 113 -31.88 22.42 16.08
C SER A 113 -32.85 21.25 16.25
N GLY A 114 -32.48 20.17 16.92
CA GLY A 114 -33.24 18.92 17.02
C GLY A 114 -33.14 18.04 15.77
N ALA A 115 -32.10 18.25 14.95
CA ALA A 115 -31.77 17.34 13.86
C ALA A 115 -30.91 16.21 14.36
N THR A 116 -31.23 14.97 13.94
CA THR A 116 -30.32 13.81 14.19
C THR A 116 -29.32 13.72 13.06
N LEU A 117 -28.04 13.84 13.40
CA LEU A 117 -26.92 13.71 12.48
C LEU A 117 -26.11 12.46 12.83
N GLY A 118 -25.37 11.92 11.87
CA GLY A 118 -24.54 10.76 12.14
C GLY A 118 -23.82 10.24 10.91
N TRP A 119 -23.11 9.13 11.11
CA TRP A 119 -22.54 8.34 10.04
C TRP A 119 -22.53 6.86 10.37
N ARG A 120 -22.45 6.07 9.32
CA ARG A 120 -22.35 4.62 9.37
C ARG A 120 -21.21 4.15 8.49
N TRP A 121 -20.42 3.23 9.02
CA TRP A 121 -19.38 2.54 8.28
C TRP A 121 -19.87 1.21 7.73
N THR A 122 -19.56 0.93 6.49
CA THR A 122 -19.91 -0.34 5.83
C THR A 122 -18.74 -0.80 4.96
N PRO A 123 -18.43 -2.11 4.94
CA PRO A 123 -17.39 -2.61 4.05
C PRO A 123 -17.77 -2.45 2.57
N VAL A 124 -16.76 -2.48 1.70
CA VAL A 124 -16.97 -2.78 0.29
C VAL A 124 -17.46 -4.23 0.15
N SER A 125 -18.20 -4.54 -0.90
CA SER A 125 -18.77 -5.89 -1.03
C SER A 125 -17.73 -6.93 -1.44
N ALA A 126 -16.74 -6.53 -2.25
CA ALA A 126 -15.67 -7.39 -2.73
C ALA A 126 -14.35 -6.65 -2.87
N ALA A 127 -13.23 -7.30 -2.54
CA ALA A 127 -11.89 -6.81 -2.78
C ALA A 127 -11.09 -7.78 -3.65
N GLY A 128 -10.35 -7.22 -4.60
CA GLY A 128 -9.37 -7.92 -5.42
C GLY A 128 -7.97 -7.75 -4.83
N LEU A 129 -7.29 -8.86 -4.61
CA LEU A 129 -5.96 -8.90 -4.04
C LEU A 129 -4.96 -9.25 -5.15
N TYR A 130 -4.10 -8.31 -5.51
CA TYR A 130 -3.01 -8.59 -6.43
C TYR A 130 -1.79 -9.09 -5.65
N VAL A 131 -1.38 -10.33 -5.88
CA VAL A 131 -0.21 -10.93 -5.26
C VAL A 131 0.86 -11.12 -6.32
N PRO A 132 2.04 -10.53 -6.20
CA PRO A 132 3.13 -10.77 -7.13
C PRO A 132 3.51 -12.26 -7.18
N GLY A 133 3.83 -12.73 -8.38
CA GLY A 133 4.32 -14.09 -8.60
C GLY A 133 5.64 -14.09 -9.36
N GLY A 134 6.26 -15.24 -9.52
CA GLY A 134 7.54 -15.41 -10.20
C GLY A 134 8.68 -15.75 -9.22
N LEU A 135 9.88 -15.20 -9.47
CA LEU A 135 11.08 -15.51 -8.67
C LEU A 135 10.97 -15.09 -7.20
N ALA A 136 10.20 -14.07 -6.90
CA ALA A 136 9.89 -13.65 -5.54
C ALA A 136 8.38 -13.81 -5.30
N SER A 137 8.03 -14.69 -4.39
CA SER A 137 6.64 -14.88 -3.94
C SER A 137 6.50 -14.27 -2.55
N TYR A 138 5.45 -13.51 -2.36
CA TYR A 138 5.25 -12.73 -1.14
C TYR A 138 4.00 -13.22 -0.37
N PRO A 139 4.08 -14.34 0.38
CA PRO A 139 2.97 -14.79 1.21
C PRO A 139 2.59 -13.76 2.28
N SER A 140 3.55 -12.96 2.77
CA SER A 140 3.31 -11.85 3.69
C SER A 140 2.42 -10.79 3.07
N SER A 141 2.68 -10.38 1.81
CA SER A 141 1.85 -9.39 1.12
C SER A 141 0.40 -9.85 0.96
N LEU A 142 0.18 -11.15 0.79
CA LEU A 142 -1.19 -11.68 0.79
C LEU A 142 -1.86 -11.48 2.15
N LEU A 143 -1.21 -11.83 3.26
CA LEU A 143 -1.75 -11.63 4.61
C LEU A 143 -2.04 -10.14 4.88
N MET A 144 -1.10 -9.26 4.51
CA MET A 144 -1.20 -7.80 4.68
C MET A 144 -2.37 -7.17 3.88
N ASN A 145 -2.77 -7.79 2.78
CA ASN A 145 -3.92 -7.33 2.00
C ASN A 145 -5.24 -7.99 2.43
N ALA A 146 -5.21 -9.31 2.68
CA ALA A 146 -6.43 -10.08 2.95
C ALA A 146 -6.99 -9.87 4.37
N ILE A 147 -6.11 -9.80 5.38
CA ILE A 147 -6.56 -9.73 6.78
C ILE A 147 -7.25 -8.41 7.09
N PRO A 148 -6.72 -7.23 6.74
CA PRO A 148 -7.46 -5.97 6.94
C PRO A 148 -8.81 -5.93 6.24
N ALA A 149 -8.91 -6.53 5.05
CA ALA A 149 -10.17 -6.65 4.34
C ALA A 149 -11.18 -7.55 5.10
N LYS A 150 -10.74 -8.68 5.65
CA LYS A 150 -11.58 -9.55 6.48
C LYS A 150 -11.98 -8.87 7.79
N VAL A 151 -11.06 -8.18 8.47
CA VAL A 151 -11.36 -7.41 9.68
C VAL A 151 -12.39 -6.32 9.40
N ALA A 152 -12.30 -5.64 8.26
CA ALA A 152 -13.27 -4.65 7.82
C ALA A 152 -14.66 -5.26 7.50
N GLY A 153 -14.75 -6.59 7.34
CA GLY A 153 -15.99 -7.29 7.03
C GLY A 153 -16.29 -7.43 5.54
N VAL A 154 -15.28 -7.35 4.67
CA VAL A 154 -15.45 -7.59 3.22
C VAL A 154 -15.96 -9.01 2.98
N GLY A 155 -17.09 -9.13 2.28
CA GLY A 155 -17.78 -10.41 2.11
C GLY A 155 -17.16 -11.35 1.08
N ARG A 156 -16.30 -10.85 0.15
CA ARG A 156 -15.66 -11.64 -0.90
C ARG A 156 -14.26 -11.14 -1.20
N LEU A 157 -13.28 -12.04 -1.14
CA LEU A 157 -11.89 -11.78 -1.53
C LEU A 157 -11.55 -12.59 -2.79
N ALA A 158 -11.17 -11.90 -3.87
CA ALA A 158 -10.71 -12.49 -5.10
C ALA A 158 -9.22 -12.20 -5.31
N MET A 159 -8.38 -13.20 -5.20
CA MET A 159 -6.94 -13.09 -5.40
C MET A 159 -6.58 -13.38 -6.85
N VAL A 160 -5.68 -12.58 -7.41
CA VAL A 160 -4.98 -12.87 -8.66
C VAL A 160 -3.48 -13.03 -8.37
N VAL A 161 -2.89 -14.08 -8.91
CA VAL A 161 -1.47 -14.40 -8.75
C VAL A 161 -0.93 -15.00 -10.04
N PRO A 162 0.07 -14.38 -10.70
CA PRO A 162 0.69 -14.97 -11.87
C PRO A 162 1.43 -16.25 -11.50
N THR A 163 1.36 -17.24 -12.37
CA THR A 163 2.03 -18.54 -12.20
C THR A 163 2.92 -18.83 -13.41
N PRO A 164 4.03 -18.09 -13.60
CA PRO A 164 4.92 -18.31 -14.74
C PRO A 164 5.37 -19.77 -14.83
N ASP A 165 5.35 -20.31 -16.05
CA ASP A 165 5.68 -21.71 -16.34
C ASP A 165 4.81 -22.73 -15.56
N GLY A 166 3.65 -22.29 -15.06
CA GLY A 166 2.72 -23.10 -14.25
C GLY A 166 3.14 -23.32 -12.80
N VAL A 167 4.18 -22.62 -12.33
CA VAL A 167 4.71 -22.79 -10.96
C VAL A 167 3.82 -22.08 -9.96
N VAL A 168 3.27 -22.83 -8.99
CA VAL A 168 2.48 -22.33 -7.86
C VAL A 168 3.31 -22.38 -6.60
N ASN A 169 3.40 -21.28 -5.86
CA ASN A 169 4.14 -21.25 -4.61
C ASN A 169 3.30 -21.79 -3.44
N PRO A 170 3.73 -22.87 -2.75
CA PRO A 170 3.00 -23.47 -1.63
C PRO A 170 2.78 -22.51 -0.46
N ALA A 171 3.74 -21.63 -0.15
CA ALA A 171 3.61 -20.69 0.97
C ALA A 171 2.52 -19.62 0.68
N VAL A 172 2.37 -19.17 -0.57
CA VAL A 172 1.28 -18.27 -0.96
C VAL A 172 -0.08 -18.95 -0.83
N MET A 173 -0.20 -20.23 -1.21
CA MET A 173 -1.44 -20.98 -1.04
C MET A 173 -1.77 -21.24 0.43
N ALA A 174 -0.76 -21.52 1.27
CA ALA A 174 -0.93 -21.63 2.71
C ALA A 174 -1.40 -20.30 3.35
N ALA A 175 -0.81 -19.17 2.93
CA ALA A 175 -1.25 -17.85 3.37
C ALA A 175 -2.69 -17.55 2.93
N ALA A 176 -3.07 -17.90 1.69
CA ALA A 176 -4.42 -17.72 1.18
C ALA A 176 -5.46 -18.53 1.98
N GLN A 177 -5.11 -19.75 2.34
CA GLN A 177 -5.95 -20.61 3.19
C GLN A 177 -6.09 -20.03 4.61
N ILE A 178 -4.97 -19.58 5.22
CA ILE A 178 -4.98 -18.96 6.56
C ILE A 178 -5.82 -17.67 6.55
N ALA A 179 -5.68 -16.81 5.54
CA ALA A 179 -6.44 -15.58 5.41
C ALA A 179 -7.89 -15.78 4.96
N GLY A 180 -8.29 -16.98 4.57
CA GLY A 180 -9.65 -17.29 4.12
C GLY A 180 -10.03 -16.56 2.82
N VAL A 181 -9.17 -16.64 1.79
CA VAL A 181 -9.44 -16.10 0.47
C VAL A 181 -10.47 -16.97 -0.26
N ASP A 182 -11.50 -16.35 -0.84
CA ASP A 182 -12.64 -17.07 -1.43
C ASP A 182 -12.39 -17.58 -2.85
N GLU A 183 -11.62 -16.82 -3.63
CA GLU A 183 -11.37 -17.10 -5.05
C GLU A 183 -9.90 -16.83 -5.39
N ILE A 184 -9.24 -17.75 -6.09
CA ILE A 184 -7.85 -17.60 -6.54
C ILE A 184 -7.80 -17.84 -8.04
N TYR A 185 -7.26 -16.87 -8.78
CA TYR A 185 -7.08 -16.92 -10.21
C TYR A 185 -5.60 -16.88 -10.58
N ARG A 186 -5.14 -17.81 -11.43
CA ARG A 186 -3.75 -17.93 -11.91
C ARG A 186 -3.46 -16.96 -13.04
N ILE A 187 -3.68 -15.68 -12.81
CA ILE A 187 -3.47 -14.61 -13.80
C ILE A 187 -2.74 -13.45 -13.16
N GLY A 188 -1.96 -12.70 -13.94
CA GLY A 188 -1.17 -11.57 -13.47
C GLY A 188 -1.23 -10.38 -14.43
N GLY A 189 -0.35 -9.40 -14.19
CA GLY A 189 -0.19 -8.24 -15.05
C GLY A 189 -1.40 -7.31 -15.15
N ALA A 190 -1.38 -6.44 -16.16
CA ALA A 190 -2.45 -5.47 -16.40
C ALA A 190 -3.78 -6.13 -16.75
N GLN A 191 -3.76 -7.30 -17.41
CA GLN A 191 -4.96 -8.06 -17.75
C GLN A 191 -5.71 -8.58 -16.52
N ALA A 192 -4.99 -8.97 -15.46
CA ALA A 192 -5.61 -9.39 -14.21
C ALA A 192 -6.29 -8.21 -13.49
N VAL A 193 -5.63 -7.04 -13.48
CA VAL A 193 -6.22 -5.80 -12.94
C VAL A 193 -7.47 -5.40 -13.72
N ALA A 194 -7.43 -5.50 -15.06
CA ALA A 194 -8.58 -5.23 -15.90
C ALA A 194 -9.74 -6.22 -15.65
N ALA A 195 -9.45 -7.52 -15.50
CA ALA A 195 -10.43 -8.54 -15.17
C ALA A 195 -11.10 -8.28 -13.82
N LEU A 196 -10.33 -7.92 -12.77
CA LEU A 196 -10.86 -7.54 -11.46
C LEU A 196 -11.72 -6.27 -11.53
N ALA A 197 -11.37 -5.29 -12.37
CA ALA A 197 -12.08 -4.01 -12.44
C ALA A 197 -13.37 -4.07 -13.25
N TYR A 198 -13.34 -4.76 -14.40
CA TYR A 198 -14.47 -4.77 -15.36
C TYR A 198 -15.29 -6.07 -15.33
N GLY A 199 -14.71 -7.13 -14.80
CA GLY A 199 -15.26 -8.49 -14.90
C GLY A 199 -14.97 -9.14 -16.27
N THR A 200 -15.06 -10.45 -16.27
CA THR A 200 -15.08 -11.30 -17.46
C THR A 200 -16.14 -12.38 -17.27
N GLU A 201 -16.22 -13.38 -18.13
CA GLU A 201 -17.14 -14.50 -17.99
C GLU A 201 -16.86 -15.32 -16.71
N THR A 202 -15.57 -15.44 -16.33
CA THR A 202 -15.13 -16.22 -15.14
C THR A 202 -14.81 -15.34 -13.95
N VAL A 203 -14.19 -14.17 -14.13
CA VAL A 203 -13.78 -13.27 -13.06
C VAL A 203 -14.88 -12.26 -12.77
N ARG A 204 -15.51 -12.36 -11.60
CA ARG A 204 -16.50 -11.36 -11.16
C ARG A 204 -15.78 -10.06 -10.73
N PRO A 205 -16.28 -8.88 -11.13
CA PRO A 205 -15.65 -7.61 -10.74
C PRO A 205 -15.65 -7.40 -9.23
N VAL A 206 -14.76 -6.53 -8.77
CA VAL A 206 -14.61 -6.14 -7.36
C VAL A 206 -14.81 -4.64 -7.19
N ASP A 207 -14.97 -4.19 -5.94
CA ASP A 207 -15.14 -2.76 -5.60
C ASP A 207 -13.81 -2.07 -5.29
N LYS A 208 -12.81 -2.83 -4.83
CA LYS A 208 -11.48 -2.34 -4.46
C LYS A 208 -10.42 -3.33 -4.94
N ILE A 209 -9.30 -2.83 -5.50
CA ILE A 209 -8.11 -3.62 -5.84
C ILE A 209 -6.96 -3.15 -4.98
N THR A 210 -6.31 -4.08 -4.27
CA THR A 210 -5.14 -3.81 -3.42
C THR A 210 -3.99 -4.74 -3.77
N GLY A 211 -2.79 -4.36 -3.36
CA GLY A 211 -1.57 -5.14 -3.53
C GLY A 211 -0.55 -4.50 -4.47
N PRO A 212 0.74 -4.76 -4.20
CA PRO A 212 1.85 -4.25 -4.99
C PRO A 212 1.97 -5.00 -6.33
N GLY A 213 2.64 -4.37 -7.29
CA GLY A 213 2.94 -4.98 -8.58
C GLY A 213 3.98 -4.16 -9.35
N ASN A 214 4.41 -4.68 -10.48
CA ASN A 214 5.36 -3.99 -11.36
C ASN A 214 4.73 -2.75 -12.03
N ALA A 215 5.52 -2.02 -12.83
CA ALA A 215 5.09 -0.80 -13.53
C ALA A 215 3.80 -0.99 -14.35
N PHE A 216 3.57 -2.17 -14.96
CA PHE A 216 2.34 -2.47 -15.73
C PHE A 216 1.12 -2.58 -14.80
N VAL A 217 1.28 -3.19 -13.64
CA VAL A 217 0.21 -3.31 -12.63
C VAL A 217 -0.11 -1.93 -12.04
N ALA A 218 0.91 -1.14 -11.71
CA ALA A 218 0.75 0.23 -11.20
C ALA A 218 0.02 1.12 -12.23
N ALA A 219 0.43 1.07 -13.51
CA ALA A 219 -0.25 1.79 -14.58
C ALA A 219 -1.68 1.31 -14.80
N ALA A 220 -1.94 -0.01 -14.69
CA ALA A 220 -3.29 -0.55 -14.80
C ALA A 220 -4.18 -0.10 -13.64
N LYS A 221 -3.70 -0.14 -12.39
CA LYS A 221 -4.42 0.38 -11.21
C LYS A 221 -4.78 1.86 -11.40
N ARG A 222 -3.85 2.69 -11.87
CA ARG A 222 -4.10 4.10 -12.17
C ARG A 222 -5.22 4.28 -13.18
N ARG A 223 -5.22 3.49 -14.27
CA ARG A 223 -6.21 3.61 -15.35
C ARG A 223 -7.61 3.10 -14.99
N VAL A 224 -7.71 2.13 -14.10
CA VAL A 224 -9.01 1.62 -13.66
C VAL A 224 -9.60 2.38 -12.47
N PHE A 225 -8.81 3.27 -11.85
CA PHE A 225 -9.30 4.11 -10.76
C PHE A 225 -10.50 4.96 -11.20
N GLY A 226 -11.55 4.97 -10.40
CA GLY A 226 -12.84 5.59 -10.77
C GLY A 226 -13.87 4.56 -11.29
N LYS A 227 -13.44 3.47 -11.93
CA LYS A 227 -14.29 2.30 -12.18
C LYS A 227 -14.29 1.37 -10.96
N VAL A 228 -13.14 1.23 -10.32
CA VAL A 228 -12.90 0.45 -9.10
C VAL A 228 -12.02 1.30 -8.17
N GLY A 229 -12.15 1.15 -6.86
CA GLY A 229 -11.21 1.74 -5.92
C GLY A 229 -9.85 1.03 -5.97
N ILE A 230 -8.79 1.74 -5.65
CA ILE A 230 -7.45 1.16 -5.46
C ILE A 230 -6.90 1.56 -4.09
N ASP A 231 -5.93 0.81 -3.57
CA ASP A 231 -5.15 1.20 -2.39
C ASP A 231 -4.30 2.45 -2.70
N MET A 232 -3.21 2.25 -3.42
CA MET A 232 -2.27 3.30 -3.81
C MET A 232 -1.59 2.94 -5.14
N ILE A 233 -0.82 3.87 -5.67
CA ILE A 233 0.09 3.62 -6.79
C ILE A 233 1.48 3.50 -6.17
N ALA A 234 1.98 2.27 -6.08
CA ALA A 234 3.29 2.00 -5.53
C ALA A 234 4.39 2.37 -6.54
N GLY A 235 5.39 3.07 -6.06
CA GLY A 235 6.69 3.22 -6.69
C GLY A 235 7.68 2.16 -6.18
N PRO A 236 8.96 2.29 -6.52
CA PRO A 236 10.02 1.47 -5.93
C PRO A 236 10.08 1.66 -4.42
N SER A 237 10.46 0.60 -3.71
CA SER A 237 10.53 0.59 -2.24
C SER A 237 11.63 1.50 -1.70
N GLU A 238 11.43 2.04 -0.51
CA GLU A 238 12.26 3.07 0.11
C GLU A 238 12.48 2.80 1.59
N ILE A 239 13.73 2.90 2.06
CA ILE A 239 14.05 2.98 3.49
C ILE A 239 14.87 4.22 3.80
N LEU A 240 14.53 4.87 4.88
CA LEU A 240 15.34 5.89 5.53
C LEU A 240 15.68 5.42 6.95
N VAL A 241 16.96 5.33 7.25
CA VAL A 241 17.45 5.08 8.61
C VAL A 241 18.03 6.37 9.17
N ILE A 242 17.60 6.79 10.35
CA ILE A 242 18.23 7.85 11.12
C ILE A 242 18.96 7.16 12.28
N ALA A 243 20.29 7.19 12.27
CA ALA A 243 21.12 6.52 13.27
C ALA A 243 22.25 7.43 13.77
N ASP A 244 22.52 7.37 15.08
CA ASP A 244 23.70 7.99 15.69
C ASP A 244 24.90 7.03 15.73
N GLY A 245 26.04 7.53 16.16
CA GLY A 245 27.30 6.79 16.18
C GLY A 245 27.41 5.70 17.26
N ASP A 246 26.41 5.55 18.13
CA ASP A 246 26.40 4.54 19.20
C ASP A 246 25.80 3.20 18.71
N ASN A 247 25.31 3.16 17.48
CA ASN A 247 24.76 1.95 16.84
C ASN A 247 25.86 1.06 16.24
N ASP A 248 25.52 -0.22 16.03
CA ASP A 248 26.35 -1.14 15.27
C ASP A 248 26.21 -0.85 13.76
N ALA A 249 27.31 -0.44 13.13
CA ALA A 249 27.34 -0.13 11.70
C ALA A 249 26.92 -1.32 10.80
N ASP A 250 27.17 -2.55 11.24
CA ASP A 250 26.79 -3.76 10.51
C ASP A 250 25.29 -4.01 10.55
N TRP A 251 24.62 -3.69 11.67
CA TRP A 251 23.14 -3.76 11.76
C TRP A 251 22.50 -2.76 10.81
N ILE A 252 22.93 -1.50 10.87
CA ILE A 252 22.41 -0.46 9.97
C ILE A 252 22.67 -0.80 8.50
N ALA A 253 23.84 -1.40 8.19
CA ALA A 253 24.12 -1.85 6.84
C ALA A 253 23.15 -2.95 6.36
N LEU A 254 22.78 -3.88 7.25
CA LEU A 254 21.81 -4.94 6.95
C LEU A 254 20.40 -4.36 6.75
N ASP A 255 19.98 -3.38 7.55
CA ASP A 255 18.69 -2.71 7.40
C ASP A 255 18.61 -1.95 6.06
N LEU A 256 19.67 -1.26 5.65
CA LEU A 256 19.74 -0.63 4.33
C LEU A 256 19.72 -1.65 3.18
N MET A 257 20.32 -2.83 3.38
CA MET A 257 20.40 -3.88 2.36
C MET A 257 19.12 -4.70 2.27
N SER A 258 18.34 -4.85 3.35
CA SER A 258 17.03 -5.50 3.31
C SER A 258 16.10 -4.83 2.30
N GLN A 259 16.17 -3.50 2.19
CA GLN A 259 15.42 -2.77 1.19
C GLN A 259 16.08 -2.80 -0.19
N ALA A 260 17.40 -2.65 -0.26
CA ALA A 260 18.14 -2.61 -1.53
C ALA A 260 18.01 -3.92 -2.34
N GLU A 261 17.81 -5.06 -1.67
CA GLU A 261 17.67 -6.35 -2.33
C GLU A 261 16.31 -6.58 -3.00
N HIS A 262 15.30 -5.73 -2.72
CA HIS A 262 13.96 -5.86 -3.32
C HIS A 262 13.98 -5.62 -4.83
N ASP A 263 14.61 -4.53 -5.28
CA ASP A 263 14.65 -4.13 -6.70
C ASP A 263 15.85 -3.22 -6.97
N GLU A 264 16.37 -3.22 -8.21
CA GLU A 264 17.50 -2.36 -8.62
C GLU A 264 17.19 -0.87 -8.48
N SER A 265 15.90 -0.48 -8.49
CA SER A 265 15.41 0.89 -8.30
C SER A 265 15.01 1.21 -6.85
N ALA A 266 15.16 0.26 -5.90
CA ALA A 266 14.94 0.52 -4.48
C ALA A 266 15.90 1.60 -3.95
N GLN A 267 15.49 2.35 -2.93
CA GLN A 267 16.30 3.43 -2.35
C GLN A 267 16.54 3.22 -0.88
N SER A 268 17.82 3.25 -0.49
CA SER A 268 18.26 3.14 0.89
C SER A 268 19.04 4.39 1.27
N ILE A 269 18.56 5.12 2.29
CA ILE A 269 19.17 6.37 2.75
C ILE A 269 19.52 6.25 4.24
N LEU A 270 20.73 6.63 4.59
CA LEU A 270 21.15 6.85 5.99
C LEU A 270 21.25 8.35 6.25
N ILE A 271 20.66 8.82 7.34
CA ILE A 271 20.94 10.14 7.93
C ILE A 271 21.64 9.92 9.26
N THR A 272 22.76 10.59 9.47
CA THR A 272 23.54 10.51 10.72
C THR A 272 24.14 11.84 11.11
N THR A 273 24.34 12.06 12.41
CA THR A 273 25.07 13.21 12.93
C THR A 273 26.60 13.00 12.94
N ASP A 274 27.06 11.74 12.69
CA ASP A 274 28.47 11.36 12.69
C ASP A 274 28.94 10.89 11.29
N ALA A 275 29.74 11.73 10.65
CA ALA A 275 30.32 11.41 9.34
C ALA A 275 31.31 10.21 9.39
N GLY A 276 31.89 9.91 10.56
CA GLY A 276 32.74 8.73 10.79
C GLY A 276 31.89 7.45 10.72
N PHE A 277 30.81 7.43 11.49
CA PHE A 277 29.85 6.34 11.49
C PHE A 277 29.23 6.10 10.10
N GLY A 278 28.89 7.17 9.37
CA GLY A 278 28.39 7.05 8.00
C GLY A 278 29.38 6.32 7.05
N ARG A 279 30.69 6.52 7.23
CA ARG A 279 31.72 5.77 6.45
C ARG A 279 31.82 4.31 6.91
N GLU A 280 31.76 4.04 8.21
CA GLU A 280 31.75 2.68 8.74
C GLU A 280 30.57 1.87 8.22
N VAL A 281 29.37 2.47 8.16
CA VAL A 281 28.19 1.84 7.54
C VAL A 281 28.40 1.57 6.05
N ALA A 282 29.00 2.50 5.29
CA ALA A 282 29.29 2.27 3.88
C ALA A 282 30.29 1.13 3.66
N GLU A 283 31.30 0.99 4.54
CA GLU A 283 32.26 -0.12 4.51
C GLU A 283 31.57 -1.45 4.87
N ALA A 284 30.69 -1.46 5.86
CA ALA A 284 29.89 -2.61 6.25
C ALA A 284 28.96 -3.07 5.10
N VAL A 285 28.27 -2.14 4.43
CA VAL A 285 27.47 -2.45 3.23
C VAL A 285 28.31 -3.10 2.15
N ALA A 286 29.51 -2.55 1.85
CA ALA A 286 30.40 -3.11 0.85
C ALA A 286 30.81 -4.55 1.20
N ALA A 287 31.11 -4.82 2.48
CA ALA A 287 31.46 -6.15 2.96
C ALA A 287 30.28 -7.13 2.86
N ARG A 288 29.05 -6.70 3.23
CA ARG A 288 27.84 -7.53 3.16
C ARG A 288 27.44 -7.87 1.73
N LEU A 289 27.58 -6.95 0.79
CA LEU A 289 27.32 -7.20 -0.63
C LEU A 289 28.15 -8.35 -1.22
N GLU A 290 29.35 -8.63 -0.70
CA GLU A 290 30.15 -9.76 -1.17
C GLU A 290 29.49 -11.13 -0.89
N THR A 291 28.61 -11.21 0.12
CA THR A 291 28.02 -12.46 0.62
C THR A 291 26.53 -12.61 0.34
N LEU A 292 25.83 -11.54 -0.03
CA LEU A 292 24.39 -11.57 -0.32
C LEU A 292 24.09 -12.38 -1.58
N GLU A 293 23.07 -13.23 -1.54
CA GLU A 293 22.58 -13.97 -2.73
C GLU A 293 22.11 -13.02 -3.83
N ARG A 294 21.36 -11.96 -3.46
CA ARG A 294 20.85 -10.94 -4.38
C ARG A 294 21.78 -9.75 -4.57
N ARG A 295 23.07 -9.93 -4.38
CA ARG A 295 24.11 -8.88 -4.44
C ARG A 295 24.09 -8.03 -5.71
N ALA A 296 23.70 -8.60 -6.84
CA ALA A 296 23.63 -7.85 -8.10
C ALA A 296 22.54 -6.77 -8.05
N ILE A 297 21.37 -7.11 -7.53
CA ILE A 297 20.23 -6.22 -7.36
C ILE A 297 20.53 -5.19 -6.28
N ALA A 298 20.88 -5.64 -5.07
CA ALA A 298 21.17 -4.76 -3.94
C ALA A 298 22.36 -3.81 -4.24
N GLY A 299 23.39 -4.32 -4.93
CA GLY A 299 24.54 -3.51 -5.34
C GLY A 299 24.21 -2.46 -6.39
N ALA A 300 23.29 -2.72 -7.33
CA ALA A 300 22.80 -1.74 -8.29
C ALA A 300 21.98 -0.64 -7.58
N SER A 301 21.02 -1.04 -6.75
CA SER A 301 20.21 -0.14 -5.93
C SER A 301 21.08 0.79 -5.07
N TRP A 302 22.00 0.22 -4.29
CA TRP A 302 22.89 0.98 -3.42
C TRP A 302 23.82 1.94 -4.17
N ARG A 303 24.36 1.50 -5.32
CA ARG A 303 25.22 2.34 -6.16
C ARG A 303 24.51 3.53 -6.76
N ASP A 304 23.27 3.32 -7.26
CA ASP A 304 22.58 4.28 -8.12
C ASP A 304 21.61 5.16 -7.31
N PHE A 305 21.06 4.65 -6.20
CA PHE A 305 20.04 5.32 -5.39
C PHE A 305 20.36 5.39 -3.89
N GLY A 306 21.43 4.77 -3.43
CA GLY A 306 21.88 4.83 -2.04
C GLY A 306 22.47 6.19 -1.68
N ALA A 307 22.19 6.67 -0.47
CA ALA A 307 22.76 7.92 0.03
C ALA A 307 23.08 7.86 1.53
N ILE A 308 24.14 8.57 1.92
CA ILE A 308 24.52 8.82 3.32
C ILE A 308 24.58 10.32 3.50
N ILE A 309 23.74 10.84 4.41
CA ILE A 309 23.57 12.27 4.63
C ILE A 309 24.06 12.60 6.05
N THR A 310 25.09 13.42 6.15
CA THR A 310 25.55 13.94 7.43
C THR A 310 24.80 15.22 7.77
N VAL A 311 24.23 15.28 8.96
CA VAL A 311 23.46 16.40 9.48
C VAL A 311 24.13 17.00 10.73
N ARG A 312 23.72 18.20 11.14
CA ARG A 312 24.25 18.88 12.33
C ARG A 312 23.69 18.30 13.63
N ASP A 313 22.41 17.92 13.61
CA ASP A 313 21.66 17.44 14.76
C ASP A 313 20.40 16.66 14.34
N LEU A 314 19.71 16.06 15.30
CA LEU A 314 18.48 15.29 15.05
C LEU A 314 17.27 16.15 14.62
N ASP A 315 17.26 17.46 14.92
CA ASP A 315 16.20 18.36 14.43
C ASP A 315 16.31 18.56 12.91
N GLU A 316 17.54 18.69 12.42
CA GLU A 316 17.80 18.72 10.98
C GLU A 316 17.50 17.37 10.33
N ALA A 317 17.81 16.24 11.00
CA ALA A 317 17.45 14.91 10.53
C ALA A 317 15.94 14.76 10.35
N ALA A 318 15.14 15.18 11.33
CA ALA A 318 13.68 15.15 11.26
C ALA A 318 13.14 16.01 10.10
N ALA A 319 13.69 17.22 9.91
CA ALA A 319 13.29 18.10 8.82
C ALA A 319 13.60 17.51 7.43
N LEU A 320 14.74 16.84 7.26
CA LEU A 320 15.07 16.15 6.02
C LEU A 320 14.23 14.89 5.81
N SER A 321 13.93 14.14 6.90
CA SER A 321 13.01 13.00 6.85
C SER A 321 11.64 13.43 6.30
N ASP A 322 11.07 14.52 6.79
CA ASP A 322 9.78 15.05 6.29
C ASP A 322 9.88 15.51 4.83
N ARG A 323 11.04 16.01 4.37
CA ARG A 323 11.25 16.30 2.94
C ARG A 323 11.35 15.04 2.10
N ILE A 324 11.96 13.97 2.60
CA ILE A 324 12.04 12.65 1.95
C ILE A 324 10.65 11.99 1.95
N ALA A 325 9.93 12.08 3.06
CA ALA A 325 8.66 11.40 3.31
C ALA A 325 8.73 9.91 2.92
N PRO A 326 9.60 9.13 3.59
CA PRO A 326 9.95 7.78 3.20
C PRO A 326 8.79 6.80 3.39
N GLU A 327 8.84 5.68 2.67
CA GLU A 327 7.99 4.53 2.91
C GLU A 327 8.25 3.94 4.30
N HIS A 328 9.49 3.54 4.56
CA HIS A 328 9.95 3.02 5.84
C HIS A 328 10.91 4.01 6.49
N LEU A 329 10.72 4.28 7.77
CA LEU A 329 11.59 5.12 8.57
C LEU A 329 12.03 4.36 9.82
N GLU A 330 13.33 4.13 9.96
CA GLU A 330 13.91 3.61 11.20
C GLU A 330 14.58 4.72 12.01
N LEU A 331 14.32 4.75 13.32
CA LEU A 331 14.90 5.69 14.26
C LEU A 331 15.80 4.96 15.26
N CYS A 332 17.05 4.75 14.86
CA CYS A 332 18.08 4.09 15.68
C CYS A 332 18.89 5.16 16.46
N VAL A 333 18.24 5.78 17.44
CA VAL A 333 18.78 6.85 18.27
C VAL A 333 18.43 6.61 19.74
N ASP A 334 19.08 7.32 20.68
CA ASP A 334 18.86 7.18 22.12
C ASP A 334 17.40 7.39 22.56
N ASP A 335 16.72 8.40 22.00
CA ASP A 335 15.31 8.69 22.30
C ASP A 335 14.49 8.72 20.99
N PRO A 336 14.11 7.55 20.46
CA PRO A 336 13.34 7.45 19.23
C PRO A 336 11.91 8.01 19.37
N ASP A 337 11.31 7.95 20.55
CA ASP A 337 9.97 8.51 20.79
C ASP A 337 9.99 10.04 20.67
N ALA A 338 10.97 10.71 21.27
CA ALA A 338 11.11 12.17 21.17
C ALA A 338 11.42 12.61 19.74
N LEU A 339 12.20 11.85 18.97
CA LEU A 339 12.49 12.14 17.58
C LEU A 339 11.26 11.92 16.69
N SER A 340 10.55 10.81 16.89
CA SER A 340 9.31 10.47 16.17
C SER A 340 8.25 11.56 16.31
N ALA A 341 8.13 12.17 17.49
CA ALA A 341 7.17 13.26 17.74
C ALA A 341 7.42 14.53 16.90
N LYS A 342 8.60 14.66 16.27
CA LYS A 342 8.98 15.78 15.40
C LYS A 342 8.75 15.48 13.91
N ILE A 343 8.45 14.22 13.56
CA ILE A 343 8.32 13.75 12.18
C ILE A 343 6.83 13.61 11.84
N THR A 344 6.46 14.13 10.68
CA THR A 344 5.07 14.16 10.21
C THR A 344 4.83 13.21 9.05
N HIS A 345 5.85 12.96 8.24
CA HIS A 345 5.71 12.29 6.95
C HIS A 345 6.56 11.02 6.88
N ALA A 346 5.94 9.87 7.16
CA ALA A 346 6.49 8.54 6.91
C ALA A 346 5.34 7.54 6.68
N GLY A 347 5.59 6.52 5.90
CA GLY A 347 4.62 5.43 5.71
C GLY A 347 4.51 4.57 6.97
N ALA A 348 5.64 4.14 7.53
CA ALA A 348 5.76 3.50 8.84
C ALA A 348 7.00 4.01 9.57
N ILE A 349 6.97 4.02 10.91
CA ILE A 349 8.10 4.42 11.76
C ILE A 349 8.45 3.26 12.69
N PHE A 350 9.70 2.82 12.64
CA PHE A 350 10.29 1.77 13.47
C PHE A 350 11.15 2.41 14.56
N LEU A 351 10.82 2.16 15.81
CA LEU A 351 11.38 2.87 16.96
C LEU A 351 12.46 2.04 17.68
N GLY A 352 13.68 2.53 17.63
CA GLY A 352 14.83 1.97 18.34
C GLY A 352 15.53 0.82 17.60
N GLN A 353 16.78 0.61 17.97
CA GLN A 353 17.71 -0.35 17.34
C GLN A 353 17.25 -1.82 17.33
N TRP A 354 16.22 -2.18 18.11
CA TRP A 354 15.65 -3.54 18.18
C TRP A 354 14.45 -3.74 17.27
N THR A 355 14.14 -2.75 16.44
CA THR A 355 12.95 -2.77 15.57
C THR A 355 13.34 -2.57 14.11
N PRO A 356 14.07 -3.55 13.50
CA PRO A 356 14.39 -3.47 12.09
C PRO A 356 13.11 -3.55 11.22
N GLU A 357 13.13 -2.93 10.06
CA GLU A 357 12.03 -2.94 9.06
C GLU A 357 11.48 -4.34 8.82
N ALA A 358 12.36 -5.34 8.69
CA ALA A 358 11.98 -6.73 8.44
C ALA A 358 10.99 -7.30 9.46
N ILE A 359 10.99 -6.82 10.72
CA ILE A 359 9.97 -7.20 11.70
C ILE A 359 8.61 -6.66 11.28
N GLY A 360 8.55 -5.41 10.78
CA GLY A 360 7.33 -4.81 10.23
C GLY A 360 6.82 -5.54 9.01
N ASP A 361 7.71 -5.91 8.13
CA ASP A 361 7.39 -6.61 6.88
C ASP A 361 6.74 -7.98 7.07
N TYR A 362 7.07 -8.67 8.16
CA TYR A 362 6.60 -10.04 8.33
C TYR A 362 5.66 -10.25 9.52
N VAL A 363 6.08 -9.84 10.71
CA VAL A 363 5.39 -10.25 11.96
C VAL A 363 5.12 -9.12 12.94
N GLY A 364 5.46 -7.88 12.63
CA GLY A 364 5.26 -6.75 13.52
C GLY A 364 3.78 -6.48 13.86
N GLY A 365 2.90 -6.70 12.91
CA GLY A 365 1.47 -6.44 12.99
C GLY A 365 0.99 -5.25 12.13
N PRO A 366 1.69 -4.09 12.11
CA PRO A 366 1.42 -3.04 11.14
C PRO A 366 1.50 -3.53 9.69
N ASN A 367 0.82 -2.82 8.78
CA ASN A 367 0.81 -3.19 7.37
C ASN A 367 2.06 -2.71 6.66
N HIS A 368 2.62 -3.56 5.80
CA HIS A 368 3.77 -3.21 4.96
C HIS A 368 3.40 -2.68 3.57
N VAL A 369 2.11 -2.62 3.22
CA VAL A 369 1.68 -1.95 1.98
C VAL A 369 1.62 -0.46 2.27
N LEU A 370 2.70 0.22 2.00
CA LEU A 370 2.97 1.58 2.44
C LEU A 370 3.05 2.57 1.27
N PRO A 371 2.83 3.87 1.52
CA PRO A 371 2.95 4.90 0.50
C PRO A 371 4.42 5.13 0.14
N THR A 372 4.76 4.94 -1.13
CA THR A 372 6.08 5.17 -1.72
C THR A 372 6.15 6.52 -2.45
N ALA A 373 7.30 6.84 -2.99
CA ALA A 373 7.51 8.00 -3.85
C ALA A 373 7.00 9.31 -3.22
N ARG A 374 7.31 9.49 -1.92
CA ARG A 374 6.92 10.65 -1.11
C ARG A 374 5.40 10.84 -0.94
N SER A 375 4.59 9.84 -1.24
CA SER A 375 3.14 9.92 -1.05
C SER A 375 2.72 9.84 0.42
N ALA A 376 3.62 9.47 1.34
CA ALA A 376 3.41 9.54 2.79
C ALA A 376 3.03 10.95 3.30
N ARG A 377 3.25 12.01 2.49
CA ARG A 377 2.80 13.37 2.79
C ARG A 377 1.28 13.54 2.75
N PHE A 378 0.55 12.65 2.10
CA PHE A 378 -0.91 12.76 1.90
C PHE A 378 -1.64 11.40 1.88
N SER A 379 -0.93 10.30 2.05
CA SER A 379 -1.47 8.94 2.04
C SER A 379 -0.95 8.16 3.24
N SER A 380 -1.73 7.19 3.70
CA SER A 380 -1.35 6.26 4.77
C SER A 380 -1.12 4.87 4.19
N GLY A 381 -0.48 4.00 4.96
CA GLY A 381 -0.39 2.59 4.66
C GLY A 381 -1.77 1.92 4.63
N LEU A 382 -1.86 0.76 3.97
CA LEU A 382 -3.09 -0.01 3.86
C LEU A 382 -3.64 -0.37 5.24
N SER A 383 -4.92 -0.16 5.41
CA SER A 383 -5.62 -0.35 6.69
C SER A 383 -7.04 -0.84 6.48
N VAL A 384 -7.79 -1.09 7.55
CA VAL A 384 -9.23 -1.38 7.47
C VAL A 384 -10.01 -0.26 6.79
N MET A 385 -9.53 0.99 6.90
CA MET A 385 -10.18 2.17 6.32
C MET A 385 -10.24 2.12 4.79
N ASP A 386 -9.30 1.42 4.15
CA ASP A 386 -9.29 1.22 2.70
C ASP A 386 -10.44 0.37 2.19
N PHE A 387 -10.99 -0.46 3.06
CA PHE A 387 -12.07 -1.39 2.77
C PHE A 387 -13.43 -0.93 3.33
N LEU A 388 -13.47 0.24 3.96
CA LEU A 388 -14.69 0.80 4.57
C LEU A 388 -15.18 2.05 3.81
N LYS A 389 -16.50 2.21 3.78
CA LYS A 389 -17.18 3.41 3.28
C LYS A 389 -17.95 4.06 4.42
N ARG A 390 -17.77 5.37 4.61
CA ARG A 390 -18.55 6.15 5.54
C ARG A 390 -19.76 6.76 4.82
N THR A 391 -20.97 6.38 5.25
CA THR A 391 -22.23 6.98 4.77
C THR A 391 -22.74 7.97 5.81
N THR A 392 -22.95 9.23 5.41
CA THR A 392 -23.54 10.28 6.24
C THR A 392 -25.03 10.04 6.40
N LEU A 393 -25.55 10.30 7.61
CA LEU A 393 -26.97 10.21 7.96
C LEU A 393 -27.44 11.56 8.48
N ALA A 394 -28.57 12.02 7.97
CA ALA A 394 -29.23 13.22 8.46
C ALA A 394 -30.76 12.98 8.51
N LYS A 395 -31.38 13.27 9.65
CA LYS A 395 -32.80 13.15 9.86
C LYS A 395 -33.31 14.46 10.49
N MET A 396 -34.12 15.17 9.75
CA MET A 396 -34.77 16.39 10.25
C MET A 396 -36.08 16.07 10.95
N SER A 397 -36.32 16.73 12.09
CA SER A 397 -37.63 16.85 12.67
C SER A 397 -38.40 18.04 12.02
N PRO A 398 -39.73 18.13 12.16
CA PRO A 398 -40.47 19.34 11.75
C PRO A 398 -39.87 20.61 12.34
N GLN A 399 -39.51 20.59 13.63
CA GLN A 399 -38.91 21.73 14.32
C GLN A 399 -37.55 22.12 13.75
N SER A 400 -36.66 21.14 13.54
CA SER A 400 -35.34 21.40 12.95
C SER A 400 -35.47 21.95 11.53
N LEU A 401 -36.37 21.41 10.71
CA LEU A 401 -36.61 21.93 9.36
C LEU A 401 -37.14 23.38 9.39
N GLN A 402 -38.00 23.75 10.35
CA GLN A 402 -38.41 25.13 10.52
C GLN A 402 -37.26 26.04 10.95
N ALA A 403 -36.40 25.57 11.82
CA ALA A 403 -35.28 26.35 12.35
C ALA A 403 -34.21 26.66 11.27
N ILE A 404 -33.76 25.65 10.50
CA ILE A 404 -32.66 25.80 9.55
C ILE A 404 -33.08 25.94 8.09
N GLY A 405 -34.31 25.58 7.74
CA GLY A 405 -34.87 25.64 6.38
C GLY A 405 -34.75 27.00 5.69
N PRO A 406 -35.05 28.14 6.36
CA PRO A 406 -34.91 29.47 5.76
C PRO A 406 -33.49 29.74 5.21
N ALA A 407 -32.48 29.30 5.92
CA ALA A 407 -31.10 29.45 5.46
C ALA A 407 -30.83 28.63 4.19
N ALA A 408 -31.36 27.40 4.12
CA ALA A 408 -31.22 26.55 2.93
C ALA A 408 -31.94 27.16 1.71
N GLU A 409 -33.15 27.74 1.89
CA GLU A 409 -33.87 28.45 0.82
C GLU A 409 -33.10 29.68 0.31
N THR A 410 -32.49 30.45 1.23
CA THR A 410 -31.66 31.62 0.90
C THR A 410 -30.42 31.21 0.09
N LEU A 411 -29.73 30.17 0.52
CA LEU A 411 -28.53 29.65 -0.19
C LEU A 411 -28.90 29.10 -1.56
N ALA A 412 -29.96 28.31 -1.67
CA ALA A 412 -30.45 27.80 -2.94
C ALA A 412 -30.78 28.93 -3.94
N THR A 413 -31.38 30.02 -3.45
CA THR A 413 -31.64 31.19 -4.27
C THR A 413 -30.37 31.89 -4.72
N SER A 414 -29.39 32.03 -3.84
CA SER A 414 -28.07 32.65 -4.16
C SER A 414 -27.28 31.87 -5.20
N GLU A 415 -27.47 30.54 -5.23
CA GLU A 415 -26.85 29.62 -6.18
C GLU A 415 -27.68 29.40 -7.46
N SER A 416 -28.83 30.07 -7.59
CA SER A 416 -29.77 29.89 -8.70
C SER A 416 -30.31 28.45 -8.83
N LEU A 417 -30.43 27.74 -7.70
CA LEU A 417 -30.92 26.36 -7.62
C LEU A 417 -32.39 26.38 -7.10
N GLU A 418 -33.33 26.85 -7.91
CA GLU A 418 -34.71 27.07 -7.54
C GLU A 418 -35.39 25.82 -6.96
N ALA A 419 -35.22 24.65 -7.59
CA ALA A 419 -35.86 23.42 -7.12
C ALA A 419 -35.36 22.98 -5.73
N HIS A 420 -34.12 23.28 -5.35
CA HIS A 420 -33.59 23.03 -4.01
C HIS A 420 -34.35 23.88 -2.97
N GLY A 421 -34.48 25.18 -3.22
CA GLY A 421 -35.22 26.08 -2.34
C GLY A 421 -36.71 25.70 -2.22
N LEU A 422 -37.38 25.43 -3.34
CA LEU A 422 -38.76 25.00 -3.36
C LEU A 422 -39.01 23.68 -2.64
N SER A 423 -38.06 22.73 -2.69
CA SER A 423 -38.17 21.47 -1.97
C SER A 423 -38.22 21.65 -0.45
N VAL A 424 -37.50 22.62 0.10
CA VAL A 424 -37.49 22.98 1.52
C VAL A 424 -38.75 23.78 1.85
N ALA A 425 -39.04 24.83 1.07
CA ALA A 425 -40.18 25.73 1.29
C ALA A 425 -41.54 25.00 1.30
N ALA A 426 -41.75 24.04 0.37
CA ALA A 426 -42.97 23.26 0.30
C ALA A 426 -43.24 22.44 1.57
N ARG A 427 -42.22 21.86 2.17
CA ARG A 427 -42.36 21.11 3.42
C ARG A 427 -42.60 22.02 4.62
N ARG A 428 -41.94 23.17 4.67
CA ARG A 428 -42.13 24.15 5.73
C ARG A 428 -43.53 24.79 5.66
N ALA A 429 -44.07 25.00 4.48
CA ALA A 429 -45.43 25.53 4.32
C ALA A 429 -46.49 24.62 4.95
N GLN A 430 -46.33 23.30 4.85
CA GLN A 430 -47.25 22.34 5.47
C GLN A 430 -47.21 22.35 7.00
N LEU A 431 -46.08 22.75 7.60
CA LEU A 431 -45.94 22.82 9.05
C LEU A 431 -46.59 24.08 9.65
N ASN A 432 -46.95 25.05 8.82
CA ASN A 432 -47.59 26.29 9.19
C ASN A 432 -49.12 26.29 8.91
N SER A 433 -49.62 25.22 8.30
CA SER A 433 -51.05 25.00 8.03
C SER A 433 -51.68 24.12 9.11
#